data_10ee3e3105eb37d1eceee7e44e76db07
#
_entry.id   10ee3e3105eb37d1eceee7e44e76db07
#
_cell.length_a   1.000
_cell.length_b   1.000
_cell.length_c   1.000
_cell.angle_alpha   90.00
_cell.angle_beta   90.00
_cell.angle_gamma   90.00
#
_symmetry.space_group_name_H-M   'P 1'
#
loop_
_entity.id
_entity.type
_entity.pdbx_description
1 polymer ?
#
loop_
_entity_poly.entity_id
_entity_poly.type
_entity_poly.pdbx_seq_one_letter_code
_entity_poly.pdbx_strand_id
1 'polypeptide(L)'
;MKRKLACFLAALALLATAGCAGKGAAVSMDVGKTADSVAKTVKFSDQMSAVDQKTAERLFGLDSGTVVSAKAYESTGATAEEVAAFEAKDEASEKQIAAAVKKRVENQKAAFKDYQPKEMTKLQNPLIVEKGNYVFLCVADDPAPAQQAIDQAAK
;
A
#
# COMPACT_ATOMS: atom_id res chain seq x y z
N MET A 1 53.69 61.83 -3.94
CA MET A 1 53.25 60.70 -4.74
C MET A 1 52.48 59.74 -3.82
N LYS A 2 51.13 59.79 -3.86
CA LYS A 2 50.28 59.09 -2.90
C LYS A 2 49.48 58.07 -3.68
N ARG A 3 49.83 56.80 -3.56
CA ARG A 3 49.09 55.66 -4.18
C ARG A 3 47.97 55.26 -3.22
N LYS A 4 46.74 55.48 -3.62
CA LYS A 4 45.54 55.03 -2.90
C LYS A 4 45.25 53.56 -3.30
N LEU A 5 45.31 52.70 -2.32
CA LEU A 5 44.95 51.30 -2.46
C LEU A 5 43.45 51.18 -2.20
N ALA A 6 42.68 50.80 -3.20
CA ALA A 6 41.25 50.56 -3.08
C ALA A 6 41.03 49.07 -2.76
N CYS A 7 40.53 48.79 -1.58
CA CYS A 7 40.09 47.45 -1.19
C CYS A 7 38.73 47.16 -1.81
N PHE A 8 38.66 46.19 -2.72
CA PHE A 8 37.41 45.61 -3.21
C PHE A 8 37.00 44.50 -2.22
N LEU A 9 35.96 44.77 -1.46
CA LEU A 9 35.24 43.73 -0.71
C LEU A 9 34.24 43.03 -1.63
N ALA A 10 34.59 41.84 -2.06
CA ALA A 10 33.65 40.97 -2.77
C ALA A 10 32.75 40.28 -1.73
N ALA A 11 31.51 40.73 -1.64
CA ALA A 11 30.48 40.06 -0.85
C ALA A 11 30.00 38.81 -1.61
N LEU A 12 30.38 37.62 -1.10
CA LEU A 12 29.93 36.33 -1.63
C LEU A 12 28.55 36.07 -1.04
N ALA A 13 27.50 36.34 -1.80
CA ALA A 13 26.13 35.98 -1.46
C ALA A 13 25.95 34.46 -1.65
N LEU A 14 25.91 33.70 -0.55
CA LEU A 14 25.45 32.32 -0.57
C LEU A 14 23.94 32.31 -0.81
N LEU A 15 23.52 31.98 -2.04
CA LEU A 15 22.15 31.57 -2.31
C LEU A 15 21.94 30.18 -1.69
N ALA A 16 21.33 30.14 -0.52
CA ALA A 16 20.75 28.93 0.02
C ALA A 16 19.53 28.58 -0.86
N THR A 17 19.69 27.69 -1.82
CA THR A 17 18.56 27.05 -2.49
C THR A 17 17.89 26.12 -1.50
N ALA A 18 16.84 26.63 -0.83
CA ALA A 18 15.91 25.77 -0.13
C ALA A 18 15.27 24.87 -1.17
N GLY A 19 15.76 23.64 -1.28
CA GLY A 19 15.13 22.57 -2.05
C GLY A 19 13.76 22.32 -1.43
N CYS A 20 12.71 22.90 -2.01
CA CYS A 20 11.36 22.41 -1.81
C CYS A 20 11.33 20.99 -2.39
N ALA A 21 11.53 19.98 -1.53
CA ALA A 21 11.07 18.64 -1.80
C ALA A 21 9.57 18.77 -2.06
N GLY A 22 9.17 18.71 -3.32
CA GLY A 22 7.78 18.74 -3.73
C GLY A 22 7.06 17.61 -2.99
N LYS A 23 6.22 17.97 -2.02
CA LYS A 23 5.18 17.06 -1.54
C LYS A 23 4.34 16.75 -2.78
N GLY A 24 4.48 15.54 -3.32
CA GLY A 24 3.54 15.03 -4.32
C GLY A 24 2.13 15.28 -3.79
N ALA A 25 1.22 15.63 -4.69
CA ALA A 25 -0.18 15.86 -4.32
C ALA A 25 -0.62 14.75 -3.36
N ALA A 26 -1.20 15.13 -2.22
CA ALA A 26 -1.65 14.15 -1.24
C ALA A 26 -2.69 13.25 -1.91
N VAL A 27 -2.36 11.97 -2.07
CA VAL A 27 -3.29 10.98 -2.62
C VAL A 27 -4.42 10.82 -1.61
N SER A 28 -5.67 10.93 -2.07
CA SER A 28 -6.85 10.68 -1.25
C SER A 28 -7.65 9.55 -1.88
N MET A 29 -7.94 8.51 -1.12
CA MET A 29 -8.74 7.36 -1.56
C MET A 29 -9.72 6.94 -0.48
N ASP A 30 -10.91 6.51 -0.90
CA ASP A 30 -11.85 5.82 -0.01
C ASP A 30 -11.51 4.32 -0.03
N VAL A 31 -10.88 3.86 1.05
CA VAL A 31 -10.43 2.48 1.21
C VAL A 31 -11.57 1.47 1.01
N GLY A 32 -12.73 1.75 1.60
CA GLY A 32 -13.89 0.86 1.50
C GLY A 32 -14.37 0.72 0.06
N LYS A 33 -14.58 1.84 -0.63
CA LYS A 33 -15.01 1.84 -2.04
C LYS A 33 -13.96 1.24 -2.97
N THR A 34 -12.68 1.49 -2.69
CA THR A 34 -11.60 0.91 -3.50
C THR A 34 -11.57 -0.61 -3.35
N ALA A 35 -11.66 -1.14 -2.11
CA ALA A 35 -11.76 -2.58 -1.88
C ALA A 35 -12.99 -3.20 -2.56
N ASP A 36 -14.16 -2.52 -2.48
CA ASP A 36 -15.38 -2.96 -3.15
C ASP A 36 -15.24 -2.99 -4.67
N SER A 37 -14.56 -2.00 -5.23
CA SER A 37 -14.29 -1.94 -6.68
C SER A 37 -13.38 -3.09 -7.10
N VAL A 38 -12.29 -3.34 -6.37
CA VAL A 38 -11.38 -4.48 -6.62
C VAL A 38 -12.16 -5.80 -6.55
N ALA A 39 -12.93 -6.02 -5.47
CA ALA A 39 -13.70 -7.25 -5.29
C ALA A 39 -14.74 -7.49 -6.39
N LYS A 40 -15.23 -6.43 -7.05
CA LYS A 40 -16.20 -6.52 -8.17
C LYS A 40 -15.55 -6.71 -9.53
N THR A 41 -14.35 -6.16 -9.74
CA THR A 41 -13.70 -6.16 -11.06
C THR A 41 -12.79 -7.34 -11.27
N VAL A 42 -12.17 -7.84 -10.21
CA VAL A 42 -11.33 -9.04 -10.26
C VAL A 42 -12.21 -10.30 -10.31
N LYS A 43 -11.83 -11.25 -11.14
CA LYS A 43 -12.48 -12.56 -11.18
C LYS A 43 -11.81 -13.47 -10.15
N PHE A 44 -12.58 -13.88 -9.16
CA PHE A 44 -12.16 -14.86 -8.17
C PHE A 44 -12.75 -16.22 -8.48
N SER A 45 -12.02 -17.28 -8.14
CA SER A 45 -12.46 -18.67 -8.30
C SER A 45 -13.39 -19.12 -7.17
N ASP A 46 -13.29 -18.43 -6.02
CA ASP A 46 -14.08 -18.72 -4.82
C ASP A 46 -15.00 -17.54 -4.46
N GLN A 47 -15.93 -17.78 -3.57
CA GLN A 47 -16.80 -16.76 -3.02
C GLN A 47 -16.01 -15.86 -2.07
N MET A 48 -15.99 -14.56 -2.34
CA MET A 48 -15.34 -13.57 -1.51
C MET A 48 -16.34 -12.96 -0.52
N SER A 49 -15.98 -12.95 0.76
CA SER A 49 -16.77 -12.39 1.83
C SER A 49 -16.08 -11.17 2.44
N ALA A 50 -16.81 -10.06 2.54
CA ALA A 50 -16.27 -8.86 3.16
C ALA A 50 -16.08 -9.07 4.67
N VAL A 51 -14.96 -8.59 5.20
CA VAL A 51 -14.69 -8.52 6.63
C VAL A 51 -14.48 -7.06 7.06
N ASP A 52 -14.86 -6.78 8.30
CA ASP A 52 -14.73 -5.43 8.86
C ASP A 52 -13.26 -5.08 9.21
N GLN A 53 -13.04 -3.81 9.53
CA GLN A 53 -11.72 -3.30 9.88
C GLN A 53 -11.06 -4.09 11.02
N LYS A 54 -11.78 -4.36 12.10
CA LYS A 54 -11.24 -5.08 13.27
C LYS A 54 -10.80 -6.51 12.91
N THR A 55 -11.53 -7.15 12.05
CA THR A 55 -11.18 -8.49 11.54
C THR A 55 -9.96 -8.40 10.61
N ALA A 56 -9.91 -7.41 9.72
CA ALA A 56 -8.76 -7.18 8.85
C ALA A 56 -7.49 -6.89 9.68
N GLU A 57 -7.55 -6.00 10.66
CA GLU A 57 -6.43 -5.72 11.57
C GLU A 57 -5.90 -7.01 12.23
N ARG A 58 -6.81 -7.84 12.74
CA ARG A 58 -6.44 -9.12 13.38
C ARG A 58 -5.81 -10.11 12.40
N LEU A 59 -6.34 -10.23 11.18
CA LEU A 59 -5.82 -11.14 10.14
C LEU A 59 -4.39 -10.78 9.75
N PHE A 60 -4.10 -9.49 9.70
CA PHE A 60 -2.79 -8.97 9.35
C PHE A 60 -1.88 -8.72 10.55
N GLY A 61 -2.37 -8.92 11.78
CA GLY A 61 -1.61 -8.70 13.01
C GLY A 61 -1.23 -7.24 13.22
N LEU A 62 -2.14 -6.33 12.90
CA LEU A 62 -1.99 -4.89 13.02
C LEU A 62 -2.64 -4.39 14.31
N ASP A 63 -2.00 -3.40 14.93
CA ASP A 63 -2.57 -2.68 16.06
C ASP A 63 -3.56 -1.61 15.58
N SER A 64 -4.67 -1.43 16.28
CA SER A 64 -5.73 -0.47 15.94
C SER A 64 -5.24 1.00 15.86
N GLY A 65 -4.13 1.34 16.51
CA GLY A 65 -3.51 2.66 16.42
C GLY A 65 -2.73 2.93 15.14
N THR A 66 -2.51 1.91 14.30
CA THR A 66 -1.74 1.96 13.06
C THR A 66 -2.65 2.27 11.85
N VAL A 67 -3.90 1.85 11.91
CA VAL A 67 -4.88 1.87 10.83
C VAL A 67 -5.92 2.96 11.06
N VAL A 68 -6.14 3.83 10.07
CA VAL A 68 -7.25 4.80 10.04
C VAL A 68 -8.52 4.13 9.53
N SER A 69 -8.40 3.38 8.43
CA SER A 69 -9.51 2.69 7.79
C SER A 69 -9.00 1.42 7.12
N ALA A 70 -9.78 0.35 7.17
CA ALA A 70 -9.48 -0.89 6.46
C ALA A 70 -10.75 -1.61 6.01
N LYS A 71 -10.63 -2.34 4.90
CA LYS A 71 -11.61 -3.29 4.43
C LYS A 71 -10.90 -4.44 3.72
N ALA A 72 -11.34 -5.66 3.98
CA ALA A 72 -10.81 -6.83 3.31
C ALA A 72 -11.92 -7.75 2.80
N TYR A 73 -11.56 -8.63 1.89
CA TYR A 73 -12.38 -9.71 1.39
C TYR A 73 -11.56 -11.00 1.46
N GLU A 74 -12.13 -11.99 2.11
CA GLU A 74 -11.55 -13.32 2.27
C GLU A 74 -12.32 -14.33 1.43
N SER A 75 -11.63 -15.31 0.87
CA SER A 75 -12.25 -16.50 0.29
C SER A 75 -12.81 -17.41 1.38
N THR A 76 -13.46 -18.50 1.00
CA THR A 76 -13.96 -19.50 1.96
C THR A 76 -12.86 -20.28 2.68
N GLY A 77 -11.60 -20.09 2.30
CA GLY A 77 -10.44 -20.86 2.74
C GLY A 77 -10.10 -22.03 1.83
N ALA A 78 -10.92 -22.31 0.81
CA ALA A 78 -10.61 -23.28 -0.23
C ALA A 78 -9.57 -22.74 -1.23
N THR A 79 -9.45 -21.43 -1.36
CA THR A 79 -8.45 -20.74 -2.18
C THR A 79 -7.66 -19.74 -1.33
N ALA A 80 -6.52 -19.29 -1.84
CA ALA A 80 -5.70 -18.24 -1.22
C ALA A 80 -6.12 -16.83 -1.65
N GLU A 81 -7.26 -16.71 -2.32
CA GLU A 81 -7.74 -15.44 -2.84
C GLU A 81 -8.10 -14.47 -1.71
N GLU A 82 -7.59 -13.26 -1.81
CA GLU A 82 -7.72 -12.23 -0.78
C GLU A 82 -7.63 -10.84 -1.41
N VAL A 83 -8.44 -9.92 -0.91
CA VAL A 83 -8.31 -8.48 -1.16
C VAL A 83 -8.20 -7.79 0.18
N ALA A 84 -7.22 -6.89 0.33
CA ALA A 84 -7.15 -6.03 1.51
C ALA A 84 -6.76 -4.62 1.11
N ALA A 85 -7.36 -3.65 1.78
CA ALA A 85 -7.11 -2.24 1.60
C ALA A 85 -7.00 -1.56 2.97
N PHE A 86 -5.93 -0.79 3.16
CA PHE A 86 -5.62 -0.10 4.41
C PHE A 86 -5.27 1.35 4.15
N GLU A 87 -5.72 2.23 5.03
CA GLU A 87 -5.25 3.60 5.19
C GLU A 87 -4.45 3.68 6.48
N ALA A 88 -3.19 4.03 6.36
CA ALA A 88 -2.27 4.21 7.47
C ALA A 88 -2.42 5.60 8.09
N LYS A 89 -2.21 5.70 9.40
CA LYS A 89 -2.23 6.95 10.14
C LYS A 89 -1.13 7.93 9.69
N ASP A 90 0.03 7.39 9.40
CA ASP A 90 1.24 8.13 9.02
C ASP A 90 2.20 7.23 8.23
N GLU A 91 3.31 7.77 7.75
CA GLU A 91 4.33 7.05 6.98
C GLU A 91 4.95 5.87 7.77
N ALA A 92 5.13 6.00 9.09
CA ALA A 92 5.66 4.90 9.90
C ALA A 92 4.67 3.74 9.99
N SER A 93 3.39 4.07 10.14
CA SER A 93 2.28 3.11 10.13
C SER A 93 2.11 2.44 8.76
N GLU A 94 2.29 3.19 7.66
CA GLU A 94 2.25 2.65 6.30
C GLU A 94 3.31 1.55 6.12
N LYS A 95 4.54 1.79 6.52
CA LYS A 95 5.63 0.80 6.48
C LYS A 95 5.33 -0.45 7.32
N GLN A 96 4.68 -0.28 8.48
CA GLN A 96 4.25 -1.40 9.32
C GLN A 96 3.17 -2.23 8.62
N ILE A 97 2.17 -1.57 8.01
CA ILE A 97 1.11 -2.24 7.25
C ILE A 97 1.68 -2.97 6.04
N ALA A 98 2.57 -2.34 5.27
CA ALA A 98 3.23 -2.96 4.12
C ALA A 98 4.03 -4.22 4.53
N ALA A 99 4.74 -4.17 5.65
CA ALA A 99 5.44 -5.33 6.20
C ALA A 99 4.47 -6.44 6.64
N ALA A 100 3.36 -6.07 7.28
CA ALA A 100 2.32 -7.01 7.71
C ALA A 100 1.64 -7.69 6.52
N VAL A 101 1.36 -6.96 5.44
CA VAL A 101 0.82 -7.49 4.19
C VAL A 101 1.78 -8.51 3.56
N LYS A 102 3.05 -8.19 3.46
CA LYS A 102 4.09 -9.12 2.96
C LYS A 102 4.16 -10.38 3.83
N LYS A 103 4.14 -10.21 5.16
CA LYS A 103 4.13 -11.33 6.11
C LYS A 103 2.88 -12.21 5.97
N ARG A 104 1.70 -11.60 5.74
CA ARG A 104 0.44 -12.33 5.50
C ARG A 104 0.59 -13.25 4.29
N VAL A 105 1.12 -12.75 3.17
CA VAL A 105 1.36 -13.55 1.97
C VAL A 105 2.31 -14.72 2.25
N GLU A 106 3.40 -14.50 2.99
CA GLU A 106 4.33 -15.59 3.34
C GLU A 106 3.67 -16.64 4.25
N ASN A 107 2.84 -16.22 5.21
CA ASN A 107 2.07 -17.15 6.05
C ASN A 107 1.08 -17.99 5.21
N GLN A 108 0.41 -17.36 4.23
CA GLN A 108 -0.47 -18.07 3.31
C GLN A 108 0.31 -19.05 2.43
N LYS A 109 1.48 -18.68 1.89
CA LYS A 109 2.35 -19.61 1.17
C LYS A 109 2.68 -20.85 2.00
N ALA A 110 3.05 -20.66 3.26
CA ALA A 110 3.33 -21.78 4.17
C ALA A 110 2.11 -22.67 4.39
N ALA A 111 0.92 -22.09 4.56
CA ALA A 111 -0.31 -22.82 4.78
C ALA A 111 -0.80 -23.59 3.53
N PHE A 112 -0.73 -22.96 2.35
CA PHE A 112 -1.27 -23.54 1.12
C PHE A 112 -0.32 -24.50 0.41
N LYS A 113 0.98 -24.42 0.66
CA LYS A 113 2.01 -25.24 -0.01
C LYS A 113 1.68 -26.73 -0.03
N ASP A 114 1.24 -27.27 1.10
CA ASP A 114 0.95 -28.70 1.25
C ASP A 114 -0.56 -29.00 1.14
N TYR A 115 -1.41 -28.02 1.43
CA TYR A 115 -2.87 -28.18 1.43
C TYR A 115 -3.48 -28.00 0.02
N GLN A 116 -3.11 -26.92 -0.66
CA GLN A 116 -3.61 -26.58 -2.01
C GLN A 116 -2.47 -26.02 -2.88
N PRO A 117 -1.56 -26.88 -3.37
CA PRO A 117 -0.37 -26.44 -4.12
C PRO A 117 -0.66 -25.57 -5.36
N LYS A 118 -1.87 -25.70 -5.93
CA LYS A 118 -2.31 -24.89 -7.08
C LYS A 118 -2.39 -23.38 -6.74
N GLU A 119 -2.71 -23.05 -5.51
CA GLU A 119 -2.83 -21.67 -5.04
C GLU A 119 -1.47 -20.95 -4.95
N MET A 120 -0.39 -21.72 -4.94
CA MET A 120 0.96 -21.15 -4.92
C MET A 120 1.24 -20.24 -6.12
N THR A 121 0.60 -20.46 -7.26
CA THR A 121 0.74 -19.60 -8.45
C THR A 121 0.25 -18.18 -8.16
N LYS A 122 -0.90 -18.04 -7.49
CA LYS A 122 -1.47 -16.75 -7.07
C LYS A 122 -0.60 -16.09 -6.02
N LEU A 123 -0.14 -16.86 -5.02
CA LEU A 123 0.68 -16.37 -3.92
C LEU A 123 2.11 -15.99 -4.31
N GLN A 124 2.64 -16.52 -5.41
CA GLN A 124 3.95 -16.13 -5.94
C GLN A 124 3.94 -14.76 -6.60
N ASN A 125 2.78 -14.32 -7.10
CA ASN A 125 2.61 -13.07 -7.83
C ASN A 125 1.45 -12.22 -7.27
N PRO A 126 1.40 -11.95 -5.96
CA PRO A 126 0.36 -11.10 -5.40
C PRO A 126 0.57 -9.67 -5.88
N LEU A 127 -0.51 -8.94 -6.12
CA LEU A 127 -0.44 -7.50 -6.29
C LEU A 127 -0.37 -6.85 -4.91
N ILE A 128 0.71 -6.12 -4.64
CA ILE A 128 0.86 -5.25 -3.47
C ILE A 128 1.13 -3.85 -3.98
N VAL A 129 0.29 -2.88 -3.60
CA VAL A 129 0.42 -1.47 -3.99
C VAL A 129 0.58 -0.62 -2.74
N GLU A 130 1.68 0.13 -2.68
CA GLU A 130 1.96 1.15 -1.67
C GLU A 130 1.83 2.52 -2.35
N LYS A 131 0.89 3.37 -1.88
CA LYS A 131 0.60 4.66 -2.52
C LYS A 131 0.22 5.72 -1.48
N GLY A 132 1.15 6.58 -1.13
CA GLY A 132 0.98 7.52 -0.02
C GLY A 132 0.79 6.76 1.29
N ASN A 133 -0.31 7.05 2.00
CA ASN A 133 -0.66 6.34 3.24
C ASN A 133 -1.52 5.08 3.00
N TYR A 134 -1.61 4.60 1.76
CA TYR A 134 -2.48 3.49 1.41
C TYR A 134 -1.68 2.25 1.03
N VAL A 135 -2.11 1.10 1.52
CA VAL A 135 -1.54 -0.21 1.17
C VAL A 135 -2.66 -1.13 0.73
N PHE A 136 -2.47 -1.77 -0.42
CA PHE A 136 -3.42 -2.71 -1.00
C PHE A 136 -2.77 -4.06 -1.25
N LEU A 137 -3.57 -5.11 -1.08
CA LEU A 137 -3.24 -6.48 -1.46
C LEU A 137 -4.35 -7.03 -2.36
N CYS A 138 -3.98 -7.72 -3.42
CA CYS A 138 -4.87 -8.60 -4.17
C CYS A 138 -4.14 -9.89 -4.51
N VAL A 139 -4.69 -11.01 -4.07
CA VAL A 139 -4.26 -12.37 -4.41
C VAL A 139 -5.33 -12.97 -5.32
N ALA A 140 -5.01 -13.16 -6.59
CA ALA A 140 -5.92 -13.68 -7.61
C ALA A 140 -5.11 -14.31 -8.76
N ASP A 141 -5.78 -15.04 -9.65
CA ASP A 141 -5.14 -15.57 -10.87
C ASP A 141 -4.69 -14.43 -11.81
N ASP A 142 -5.52 -13.40 -11.96
CA ASP A 142 -5.20 -12.17 -12.69
C ASP A 142 -5.47 -10.94 -11.82
N PRO A 143 -4.45 -10.33 -11.20
CA PRO A 143 -4.61 -9.14 -10.37
C PRO A 143 -4.59 -7.83 -11.17
N ALA A 144 -4.40 -7.84 -12.49
CA ALA A 144 -4.33 -6.61 -13.29
C ALA A 144 -5.57 -5.72 -13.18
N PRO A 145 -6.82 -6.23 -13.13
CA PRO A 145 -7.98 -5.41 -12.89
C PRO A 145 -7.98 -4.70 -11.53
N ALA A 146 -7.35 -5.29 -10.51
CA ALA A 146 -7.19 -4.65 -9.21
C ALA A 146 -6.29 -3.41 -9.30
N GLN A 147 -5.16 -3.49 -10.01
CA GLN A 147 -4.29 -2.35 -10.25
C GLN A 147 -5.05 -1.20 -10.90
N GLN A 148 -5.84 -1.49 -11.92
CA GLN A 148 -6.64 -0.47 -12.62
C GLN A 148 -7.68 0.18 -11.69
N ALA A 149 -8.36 -0.60 -10.87
CA ALA A 149 -9.35 -0.10 -9.90
C ALA A 149 -8.70 0.82 -8.85
N ILE A 150 -7.52 0.45 -8.35
CA ILE A 150 -6.74 1.25 -7.39
C ILE A 150 -6.27 2.56 -8.03
N ASP A 151 -5.76 2.52 -9.26
CA ASP A 151 -5.29 3.71 -9.96
C ASP A 151 -6.43 4.69 -10.29
N GLN A 152 -7.62 4.18 -10.62
CA GLN A 152 -8.81 5.00 -10.84
C GLN A 152 -9.35 5.64 -9.55
N ALA A 153 -9.15 5.01 -8.40
CA ALA A 153 -9.56 5.54 -7.10
C ALA A 153 -8.63 6.64 -6.57
N ALA A 154 -7.37 6.65 -7.02
CA ALA A 154 -6.38 7.63 -6.60
C ALA A 154 -6.62 8.99 -7.27
N LYS A 155 -6.98 9.99 -6.48
CA LYS A 155 -7.22 11.38 -6.93
C LYS A 155 -6.16 12.33 -6.39
#